data_ddf577eab05fdc102ce20d456de9747f
#
_entry.id   ddf577eab05fdc102ce20d456de9747f
#
_cell.length_a   1.000
_cell.length_b   1.000
_cell.length_c   1.000
_cell.angle_alpha   90.00
_cell.angle_beta   90.00
_cell.angle_gamma   90.00
#
_symmetry.space_group_name_H-M   'P 1'
#
loop_
_entity.id
_entity.type
_entity.pdbx_description
1 polymer ?
#
loop_
_entity_poly.entity_id
_entity_poly.type
_entity_poly.pdbx_seq_one_letter_code
_entity_poly.pdbx_strand_id
1 'polypeptide(L)'
;MKTILVIFGGQSVEHDISVITALQAMESVNGYEILPLYIKTDGTMVTADNLPDGNIYLNYKKLVKNERQVFFSPGRNEIFLLKKNKIKGFIKPYCALLCNHGHGGEDGCLQGLLEMCNIPYSSSSVLSSAITMDKVLTKMVLEKNHILTPAYVHFNKYEYMHTKEEILSKINDKLSLPCIIKPANGGSSVGIGICENEDMLNRAILEALEFDEKILVEKFVENAKEFSCAVIKSGNKLFASRIWQVKKGKFFTFEEKYLRGAEKVQDEVPKKLEEKIKVVAKDCYQSLECG
;
A
#
# COMPACT_ATOMS: atom_id res chain seq x y z
N MET A 1 29.50 11.59 0.39
CA MET A 1 28.48 10.93 -0.49
C MET A 1 27.11 11.41 -0.03
N LYS A 2 26.10 11.48 -0.91
CA LYS A 2 24.72 11.82 -0.48
C LYS A 2 24.09 10.58 0.17
N THR A 3 23.43 10.76 1.31
CA THR A 3 22.83 9.66 2.07
C THR A 3 21.34 9.54 1.71
N ILE A 4 20.90 8.34 1.32
CA ILE A 4 19.48 7.98 1.10
C ILE A 4 19.01 7.19 2.32
N LEU A 5 17.87 7.63 2.89
CA LEU A 5 17.15 6.80 3.86
C LEU A 5 16.38 5.73 3.10
N VAL A 6 16.52 4.47 3.47
CA VAL A 6 15.62 3.40 3.01
C VAL A 6 14.73 3.04 4.19
N ILE A 7 13.45 3.45 4.12
CA ILE A 7 12.49 3.29 5.22
C ILE A 7 11.60 2.09 4.95
N PHE A 8 11.47 1.19 5.94
CA PHE A 8 10.75 -0.06 5.79
C PHE A 8 10.30 -0.65 7.14
N GLY A 9 9.53 -1.73 7.10
CA GLY A 9 8.86 -2.32 8.25
C GLY A 9 7.51 -1.63 8.52
N GLY A 10 7.17 -1.42 9.77
CA GLY A 10 5.92 -0.77 10.20
C GLY A 10 4.99 -1.70 10.95
N GLN A 11 3.83 -1.17 11.35
CA GLN A 11 2.82 -1.89 12.14
C GLN A 11 1.78 -2.61 11.26
N SER A 12 1.92 -2.50 9.93
CA SER A 12 1.04 -3.15 8.97
C SER A 12 1.17 -4.67 8.98
N VAL A 13 0.11 -5.36 8.60
CA VAL A 13 0.12 -6.81 8.32
C VAL A 13 1.07 -7.19 7.17
N GLU A 14 1.51 -6.20 6.39
CA GLU A 14 2.46 -6.32 5.28
C GLU A 14 3.92 -6.06 5.69
N HIS A 15 4.21 -6.07 6.99
CA HIS A 15 5.53 -5.79 7.56
C HIS A 15 6.67 -6.56 6.88
N ASP A 16 6.53 -7.86 6.74
CA ASP A 16 7.57 -8.73 6.17
C ASP A 16 7.79 -8.46 4.68
N ILE A 17 6.72 -8.10 3.96
CA ILE A 17 6.81 -7.71 2.55
C ILE A 17 7.60 -6.40 2.39
N SER A 18 7.37 -5.45 3.29
CA SER A 18 8.13 -4.21 3.35
C SER A 18 9.63 -4.46 3.53
N VAL A 19 10.00 -5.40 4.39
CA VAL A 19 11.40 -5.81 4.58
C VAL A 19 12.00 -6.36 3.29
N ILE A 20 11.29 -7.27 2.61
CA ILE A 20 11.76 -7.86 1.34
C ILE A 20 11.95 -6.77 0.28
N THR A 21 10.98 -5.86 0.15
CA THR A 21 11.06 -4.73 -0.78
C THR A 21 12.28 -3.87 -0.52
N ALA A 22 12.55 -3.56 0.75
CA ALA A 22 13.71 -2.74 1.13
C ALA A 22 15.05 -3.41 0.79
N LEU A 23 15.18 -4.71 1.03
CA LEU A 23 16.38 -5.46 0.70
C LEU A 23 16.67 -5.41 -0.81
N GLN A 24 15.66 -5.66 -1.64
CA GLN A 24 15.77 -5.58 -3.10
C GLN A 24 16.11 -4.15 -3.57
N ALA A 25 15.52 -3.14 -2.94
CA ALA A 25 15.80 -1.74 -3.26
C ALA A 25 17.24 -1.37 -2.89
N MET A 26 17.71 -1.75 -1.71
CA MET A 26 19.08 -1.46 -1.27
C MET A 26 20.14 -2.10 -2.16
N GLU A 27 19.91 -3.32 -2.67
CA GLU A 27 20.79 -3.97 -3.64
C GLU A 27 20.88 -3.23 -4.98
N SER A 28 19.82 -2.48 -5.33
CA SER A 28 19.72 -1.78 -6.62
C SER A 28 20.25 -0.35 -6.57
N VAL A 29 20.40 0.25 -5.40
CA VAL A 29 20.86 1.63 -5.23
C VAL A 29 22.38 1.71 -5.37
N ASN A 30 22.87 2.48 -6.35
CA ASN A 30 24.29 2.68 -6.59
C ASN A 30 24.66 4.18 -6.52
N GLY A 31 25.87 4.48 -6.08
CA GLY A 31 26.40 5.85 -6.05
C GLY A 31 25.93 6.71 -4.88
N TYR A 32 25.24 6.12 -3.90
CA TYR A 32 24.77 6.78 -2.67
C TYR A 32 25.21 5.98 -1.45
N GLU A 33 25.30 6.67 -0.32
CA GLU A 33 25.35 6.03 0.99
C GLU A 33 23.93 5.63 1.41
N ILE A 34 23.72 4.40 1.83
CA ILE A 34 22.41 3.92 2.28
C ILE A 34 22.37 3.93 3.79
N LEU A 35 21.36 4.59 4.36
CA LEU A 35 21.00 4.46 5.77
C LEU A 35 19.67 3.70 5.88
N PRO A 36 19.69 2.43 6.25
CA PRO A 36 18.49 1.66 6.53
C PRO A 36 17.79 2.22 7.77
N LEU A 37 16.49 2.50 7.66
CA LEU A 37 15.64 2.92 8.76
C LEU A 37 14.49 1.92 8.89
N TYR A 38 14.57 1.11 9.93
CA TYR A 38 13.60 0.07 10.21
C TYR A 38 12.56 0.56 11.21
N ILE A 39 11.29 0.46 10.83
CA ILE A 39 10.16 0.70 11.72
C ILE A 39 9.72 -0.65 12.28
N LYS A 40 9.86 -0.83 13.58
CA LYS A 40 9.44 -2.05 14.28
C LYS A 40 7.92 -2.18 14.31
N THR A 41 7.43 -3.35 14.69
CA THR A 41 5.99 -3.61 14.87
C THR A 41 5.37 -2.82 16.04
N ASP A 42 6.17 -2.28 16.95
CA ASP A 42 5.74 -1.34 18.00
C ASP A 42 5.77 0.14 17.57
N GLY A 43 6.14 0.41 16.32
CA GLY A 43 6.27 1.76 15.75
C GLY A 43 7.62 2.43 16.03
N THR A 44 8.52 1.82 16.82
CA THR A 44 9.84 2.39 17.11
C THR A 44 10.69 2.41 15.84
N MET A 45 11.27 3.56 15.53
CA MET A 45 12.16 3.75 14.38
C MET A 45 13.62 3.58 14.79
N VAL A 46 14.33 2.70 14.11
CA VAL A 46 15.71 2.37 14.47
C VAL A 46 16.60 2.21 13.24
N THR A 47 17.91 2.40 13.45
CA THR A 47 18.95 1.99 12.52
C THR A 47 20.05 1.23 13.27
N ALA A 48 20.78 0.36 12.57
CA ALA A 48 21.91 -0.37 13.12
C ALA A 48 22.92 -0.69 12.01
N ASP A 49 24.15 -1.02 12.40
CA ASP A 49 25.26 -1.20 11.45
C ASP A 49 25.08 -2.46 10.57
N ASN A 50 24.23 -3.40 10.99
CA ASN A 50 24.00 -4.67 10.31
C ASN A 50 22.59 -4.85 9.74
N LEU A 51 21.79 -3.78 9.64
CA LEU A 51 20.42 -3.84 9.09
C LEU A 51 20.31 -4.31 7.62
N PRO A 52 21.31 -4.20 6.76
CA PRO A 52 21.23 -4.73 5.39
C PRO A 52 21.21 -6.25 5.24
N ASP A 53 21.47 -7.02 6.30
CA ASP A 53 21.46 -8.49 6.24
C ASP A 53 20.03 -9.04 6.42
N GLY A 54 19.48 -9.68 5.38
CA GLY A 54 18.12 -10.23 5.36
C GLY A 54 17.81 -11.24 6.47
N ASN A 55 18.82 -11.99 6.95
CA ASN A 55 18.64 -12.94 8.05
C ASN A 55 18.35 -12.28 9.42
N ILE A 56 18.64 -10.98 9.53
CA ILE A 56 18.39 -10.21 10.77
C ILE A 56 16.91 -10.07 11.04
N TYR A 57 16.08 -9.90 9.99
CA TYR A 57 14.65 -9.63 10.12
C TYR A 57 13.84 -10.85 10.53
N LEU A 58 14.26 -12.04 10.13
CA LEU A 58 13.68 -13.30 10.59
C LEU A 58 13.97 -13.59 12.07
N ASN A 59 15.03 -12.97 12.64
CA ASN A 59 15.48 -13.14 14.00
C ASN A 59 15.83 -11.82 14.71
N TYR A 60 15.09 -10.76 14.43
CA TYR A 60 15.37 -9.39 14.86
C TYR A 60 15.80 -9.25 16.32
N LYS A 61 15.13 -9.94 17.24
CA LYS A 61 15.44 -9.90 18.70
C LYS A 61 16.84 -10.41 19.05
N LYS A 62 17.51 -11.17 18.18
CA LYS A 62 18.80 -11.83 18.48
C LYS A 62 20.02 -11.15 17.87
N LEU A 63 19.86 -10.30 16.85
CA LEU A 63 20.96 -9.95 15.96
C LEU A 63 21.33 -8.46 15.87
N VAL A 64 20.51 -7.56 16.42
CA VAL A 64 20.77 -6.12 16.27
C VAL A 64 21.88 -5.65 17.23
N LYS A 65 23.09 -5.54 16.70
CA LYS A 65 24.20 -4.91 17.39
C LYS A 65 24.19 -3.40 17.11
N ASN A 66 24.43 -2.59 18.15
CA ASN A 66 24.55 -1.12 18.01
C ASN A 66 23.28 -0.42 17.51
N GLU A 67 22.10 -0.93 17.85
CA GLU A 67 20.83 -0.24 17.58
C GLU A 67 20.85 1.19 18.08
N ARG A 68 20.41 2.11 17.22
CA ARG A 68 20.21 3.53 17.54
C ARG A 68 18.77 3.89 17.17
N GLN A 69 18.06 4.49 18.09
CA GLN A 69 16.75 5.06 17.79
C GLN A 69 16.90 6.26 16.86
N VAL A 70 15.93 6.42 15.96
CA VAL A 70 15.90 7.53 15.01
C VAL A 70 14.74 8.44 15.36
N PHE A 71 15.03 9.74 15.43
CA PHE A 71 14.04 10.78 15.64
C PHE A 71 14.13 11.83 14.53
N PHE A 72 13.00 12.16 13.98
CA PHE A 72 12.88 13.19 12.96
C PHE A 72 12.78 14.57 13.62
N SER A 73 13.35 15.59 12.96
CA SER A 73 13.33 16.97 13.44
C SER A 73 12.45 17.82 12.52
N PRO A 74 11.21 18.13 12.92
CA PRO A 74 10.35 19.01 12.13
C PRO A 74 11.00 20.35 11.80
N GLY A 75 10.76 20.85 10.57
CA GLY A 75 11.31 22.10 10.07
C GLY A 75 12.80 22.06 9.67
N ARG A 76 13.46 20.93 9.88
CA ARG A 76 14.89 20.76 9.54
C ARG A 76 15.04 19.48 8.72
N ASN A 77 15.88 19.51 7.70
CA ASN A 77 16.27 18.29 6.99
C ASN A 77 17.31 17.52 7.83
N GLU A 78 16.90 17.06 9.03
CA GLU A 78 17.78 16.38 9.97
C GLU A 78 17.04 15.24 10.69
N ILE A 79 17.74 14.12 10.88
CA ILE A 79 17.33 13.03 11.77
C ILE A 79 18.38 12.85 12.85
N PHE A 80 17.96 12.64 14.09
CA PHE A 80 18.84 12.42 15.24
C PHE A 80 18.96 10.93 15.53
N LEU A 81 20.19 10.50 15.82
CA LEU A 81 20.50 9.15 16.24
C LEU A 81 20.70 9.12 17.75
N LEU A 82 19.90 8.33 18.45
CA LEU A 82 19.97 8.19 19.91
C LEU A 82 20.43 6.78 20.29
N LYS A 83 21.31 6.71 21.27
CA LYS A 83 21.71 5.47 21.94
C LYS A 83 21.67 5.68 23.45
N LYS A 84 20.92 4.82 24.18
CA LYS A 84 20.72 4.93 25.62
C LYS A 84 20.24 6.36 26.02
N ASN A 85 19.22 6.87 25.32
CA ASN A 85 18.60 8.19 25.51
C ASN A 85 19.55 9.38 25.38
N LYS A 86 20.69 9.22 24.71
CA LYS A 86 21.64 10.32 24.43
C LYS A 86 21.82 10.47 22.94
N ILE A 87 21.75 11.71 22.47
CA ILE A 87 22.04 12.04 21.05
C ILE A 87 23.50 11.67 20.77
N LYS A 88 23.71 10.87 19.73
CA LYS A 88 25.03 10.43 19.25
C LYS A 88 25.46 11.11 17.96
N GLY A 89 24.54 11.75 17.29
CA GLY A 89 24.78 12.47 16.07
C GLY A 89 23.48 12.81 15.36
N PHE A 90 23.60 13.47 14.23
CA PHE A 90 22.51 13.73 13.31
C PHE A 90 22.98 13.46 11.88
N ILE A 91 22.02 13.20 11.00
CA ILE A 91 22.23 12.98 9.57
C ILE A 91 21.29 13.90 8.80
N LYS A 92 21.79 14.45 7.70
CA LYS A 92 20.97 15.19 6.72
C LYS A 92 20.73 14.29 5.50
N PRO A 93 19.58 13.63 5.43
CA PRO A 93 19.30 12.77 4.29
C PRO A 93 19.12 13.62 3.02
N TYR A 94 19.59 13.07 1.90
CA TYR A 94 19.33 13.64 0.59
C TYR A 94 17.88 13.42 0.17
N CYS A 95 17.38 12.21 0.39
CA CYS A 95 15.98 11.83 0.22
C CYS A 95 15.69 10.53 0.98
N ALA A 96 14.41 10.18 1.08
CA ALA A 96 13.93 8.91 1.61
C ALA A 96 13.33 8.04 0.49
N LEU A 97 13.74 6.78 0.43
CA LEU A 97 13.13 5.74 -0.37
C LEU A 97 12.18 4.95 0.52
N LEU A 98 10.88 5.04 0.24
CA LEU A 98 9.84 4.39 1.03
C LEU A 98 9.59 2.99 0.50
N CYS A 99 9.85 1.99 1.33
CA CYS A 99 9.62 0.58 1.04
C CYS A 99 8.53 -0.02 1.95
N ASN A 100 7.80 0.83 2.66
CA ASN A 100 6.70 0.41 3.52
C ASN A 100 5.48 -0.01 2.68
N HIS A 101 4.71 -0.95 3.21
CA HIS A 101 3.44 -1.39 2.64
C HIS A 101 2.31 -1.22 3.66
N GLY A 102 1.12 -0.83 3.17
CA GLY A 102 -0.08 -0.72 3.96
C GLY A 102 -0.06 0.46 4.95
N HIS A 103 -0.73 0.26 6.08
CA HIS A 103 -0.94 1.29 7.10
C HIS A 103 0.37 1.89 7.64
N GLY A 104 0.38 3.21 7.78
CA GLY A 104 1.54 4.00 8.23
C GLY A 104 2.58 4.27 7.14
N GLY A 105 2.55 3.56 6.01
CA GLY A 105 3.50 3.69 4.91
C GLY A 105 2.90 4.22 3.60
N GLU A 106 1.69 3.77 3.25
CA GLU A 106 1.03 4.11 2.00
C GLU A 106 -0.21 5.02 2.20
N ASP A 107 -0.52 5.41 3.43
CA ASP A 107 -1.71 6.18 3.84
C ASP A 107 -1.47 7.68 4.05
N GLY A 108 -0.27 8.17 3.75
CA GLY A 108 0.10 9.58 3.92
C GLY A 108 0.77 9.91 5.27
N CYS A 109 0.76 8.99 6.25
CA CYS A 109 1.33 9.25 7.57
C CYS A 109 2.84 9.47 7.51
N LEU A 110 3.57 8.56 6.86
CA LEU A 110 5.03 8.67 6.71
C LEU A 110 5.41 9.82 5.78
N GLN A 111 4.64 10.03 4.72
CA GLN A 111 4.80 11.15 3.81
C GLN A 111 4.66 12.49 4.55
N GLY A 112 3.64 12.63 5.40
CA GLY A 112 3.42 13.82 6.22
C GLY A 112 4.56 14.09 7.21
N LEU A 113 5.10 13.04 7.84
CA LEU A 113 6.28 13.16 8.71
C LEU A 113 7.48 13.69 7.93
N LEU A 114 7.73 13.19 6.72
CA LEU A 114 8.85 13.58 5.88
C LEU A 114 8.68 15.01 5.35
N GLU A 115 7.47 15.41 4.96
CA GLU A 115 7.17 16.80 4.56
C GLU A 115 7.41 17.78 5.71
N MET A 116 6.92 17.47 6.91
CA MET A 116 7.19 18.31 8.10
C MET A 116 8.68 18.44 8.39
N CYS A 117 9.48 17.47 8.00
CA CYS A 117 10.94 17.47 8.18
C CYS A 117 11.71 18.02 6.97
N ASN A 118 11.05 18.47 5.92
CA ASN A 118 11.66 18.91 4.65
C ASN A 118 12.57 17.84 4.02
N ILE A 119 12.21 16.56 4.12
CA ILE A 119 12.94 15.45 3.53
C ILE A 119 12.21 15.01 2.27
N PRO A 120 12.80 15.14 1.07
CA PRO A 120 12.22 14.61 -0.16
C PRO A 120 12.08 13.08 -0.09
N TYR A 121 11.03 12.52 -0.70
CA TYR A 121 10.75 11.09 -0.64
C TYR A 121 10.21 10.53 -1.98
N SER A 122 10.36 9.22 -2.15
CA SER A 122 9.84 8.46 -3.30
C SER A 122 8.44 7.93 -3.00
N SER A 123 7.42 8.71 -3.23
CA SER A 123 6.02 8.27 -3.09
C SER A 123 5.10 9.35 -3.66
N SER A 124 3.83 9.05 -3.77
CA SER A 124 2.80 10.07 -3.97
C SER A 124 2.70 11.00 -2.76
N SER A 125 2.09 12.17 -2.93
CA SER A 125 1.87 13.15 -1.86
C SER A 125 1.03 12.60 -0.71
N VAL A 126 0.99 13.31 0.42
CA VAL A 126 0.14 12.98 1.57
C VAL A 126 -1.31 12.78 1.14
N LEU A 127 -1.86 13.74 0.38
CA LEU A 127 -3.25 13.70 -0.06
C LEU A 127 -3.53 12.50 -0.97
N SER A 128 -2.70 12.30 -1.98
CA SER A 128 -2.87 11.17 -2.90
C SER A 128 -2.74 9.82 -2.19
N SER A 129 -1.76 9.66 -1.33
CA SER A 129 -1.57 8.45 -0.54
C SER A 129 -2.78 8.16 0.35
N ALA A 130 -3.33 9.16 1.05
CA ALA A 130 -4.51 9.00 1.89
C ALA A 130 -5.76 8.62 1.08
N ILE A 131 -5.98 9.25 -0.09
CA ILE A 131 -7.12 8.93 -0.97
C ILE A 131 -6.98 7.52 -1.54
N THR A 132 -5.79 7.15 -2.02
CA THR A 132 -5.58 5.85 -2.68
C THR A 132 -5.58 4.68 -1.71
N MET A 133 -5.28 4.92 -0.43
CA MET A 133 -5.41 3.90 0.62
C MET A 133 -6.88 3.55 0.90
N ASP A 134 -7.78 4.53 0.83
CA ASP A 134 -9.21 4.34 1.03
C ASP A 134 -9.91 4.01 -0.29
N LYS A 135 -10.32 2.75 -0.44
CA LYS A 135 -10.97 2.24 -1.66
C LYS A 135 -12.25 2.98 -2.03
N VAL A 136 -13.00 3.47 -1.03
CA VAL A 136 -14.24 4.23 -1.25
C VAL A 136 -13.92 5.61 -1.83
N LEU A 137 -12.97 6.33 -1.21
CA LEU A 137 -12.54 7.64 -1.70
C LEU A 137 -11.90 7.53 -3.09
N THR A 138 -11.04 6.53 -3.30
CA THR A 138 -10.47 6.22 -4.63
C THR A 138 -11.57 6.10 -5.67
N LYS A 139 -12.61 5.29 -5.42
CA LYS A 139 -13.71 5.08 -6.36
C LYS A 139 -14.49 6.36 -6.63
N MET A 140 -14.77 7.15 -5.59
CA MET A 140 -15.47 8.43 -5.74
C MET A 140 -14.71 9.41 -6.64
N VAL A 141 -13.39 9.49 -6.48
CA VAL A 141 -12.54 10.33 -7.34
C VAL A 141 -12.51 9.81 -8.77
N LEU A 142 -12.36 8.50 -8.97
CA LEU A 142 -12.35 7.87 -10.30
C LEU A 142 -13.67 8.06 -11.02
N GLU A 143 -14.81 7.84 -10.34
CA GLU A 143 -16.16 8.04 -10.90
C GLU A 143 -16.39 9.50 -11.31
N LYS A 144 -15.96 10.45 -10.47
CA LYS A 144 -16.04 11.88 -10.80
C LYS A 144 -15.26 12.24 -12.07
N ASN A 145 -14.18 11.52 -12.35
CA ASN A 145 -13.36 11.68 -13.55
C ASN A 145 -13.76 10.72 -14.68
N HIS A 146 -14.97 10.13 -14.63
CA HIS A 146 -15.52 9.24 -15.65
C HIS A 146 -14.70 7.96 -15.89
N ILE A 147 -13.91 7.54 -14.92
CA ILE A 147 -13.18 6.26 -14.96
C ILE A 147 -14.08 5.18 -14.38
N LEU A 148 -14.34 4.15 -15.16
CA LEU A 148 -15.25 3.07 -14.77
C LEU A 148 -14.70 2.25 -13.61
N THR A 149 -15.53 2.05 -12.61
CA THR A 149 -15.30 1.13 -11.49
C THR A 149 -16.49 0.19 -11.33
N PRO A 150 -16.33 -1.00 -10.72
CA PRO A 150 -17.48 -1.84 -10.38
C PRO A 150 -18.48 -1.09 -9.48
N ALA A 151 -19.77 -1.33 -9.67
CA ALA A 151 -20.80 -0.79 -8.79
C ALA A 151 -20.53 -1.21 -7.33
N TYR A 152 -20.83 -0.34 -6.38
CA TYR A 152 -20.52 -0.58 -4.97
C TYR A 152 -21.53 0.09 -4.02
N VAL A 153 -21.57 -0.44 -2.80
CA VAL A 153 -22.20 0.13 -1.61
C VAL A 153 -21.13 0.22 -0.53
N HIS A 154 -21.15 1.29 0.25
CA HIS A 154 -20.26 1.41 1.41
C HIS A 154 -21.05 1.86 2.63
N PHE A 155 -20.54 1.51 3.80
CA PHE A 155 -21.10 1.88 5.10
C PHE A 155 -20.02 1.76 6.16
N ASN A 156 -20.26 2.33 7.33
CA ASN A 156 -19.42 2.14 8.49
C ASN A 156 -20.06 1.15 9.49
N LYS A 157 -19.27 0.74 10.48
CA LYS A 157 -19.69 -0.19 11.53
C LYS A 157 -20.94 0.29 12.29
N TYR A 158 -20.98 1.58 12.61
CA TYR A 158 -22.13 2.17 13.32
C TYR A 158 -23.41 2.06 12.48
N GLU A 159 -23.35 2.41 11.21
CA GLU A 159 -24.49 2.28 10.28
C GLU A 159 -24.94 0.81 10.19
N TYR A 160 -24.02 -0.12 10.01
CA TYR A 160 -24.35 -1.54 9.92
C TYR A 160 -25.03 -2.08 11.18
N MET A 161 -24.60 -1.65 12.37
CA MET A 161 -25.19 -2.09 13.63
C MET A 161 -26.59 -1.53 13.88
N HIS A 162 -26.95 -0.37 13.29
CA HIS A 162 -28.21 0.31 13.55
C HIS A 162 -29.22 0.23 12.39
N THR A 163 -28.73 0.06 11.14
CA THR A 163 -29.59 0.07 9.93
C THR A 163 -29.27 -1.12 9.01
N LYS A 164 -28.98 -2.26 9.60
CA LYS A 164 -28.52 -3.48 8.88
C LYS A 164 -29.44 -3.84 7.73
N GLU A 165 -30.77 -3.92 7.97
CA GLU A 165 -31.74 -4.33 6.96
C GLU A 165 -31.77 -3.37 5.76
N GLU A 166 -31.65 -2.06 6.01
CA GLU A 166 -31.57 -1.06 4.95
C GLU A 166 -30.29 -1.21 4.11
N ILE A 167 -29.15 -1.53 4.76
CA ILE A 167 -27.88 -1.76 4.08
C ILE A 167 -27.97 -3.00 3.22
N LEU A 168 -28.50 -4.10 3.74
CA LEU A 168 -28.67 -5.35 2.98
C LEU A 168 -29.61 -5.16 1.79
N SER A 169 -30.71 -4.42 1.96
CA SER A 169 -31.60 -4.06 0.86
C SER A 169 -30.85 -3.26 -0.22
N LYS A 170 -30.10 -2.23 0.17
CA LYS A 170 -29.27 -1.44 -0.78
C LYS A 170 -28.26 -2.30 -1.56
N ILE A 171 -27.65 -3.28 -0.88
CA ILE A 171 -26.70 -4.20 -1.53
C ILE A 171 -27.43 -5.04 -2.57
N ASN A 172 -28.57 -5.64 -2.20
CA ASN A 172 -29.35 -6.49 -3.11
C ASN A 172 -29.87 -5.69 -4.31
N ASP A 173 -30.39 -4.49 -4.09
CA ASP A 173 -30.96 -3.64 -5.14
C ASP A 173 -29.91 -3.15 -6.13
N LYS A 174 -28.70 -2.80 -5.62
CA LYS A 174 -27.68 -2.14 -6.44
C LYS A 174 -26.67 -3.11 -7.06
N LEU A 175 -26.35 -4.21 -6.38
CA LEU A 175 -25.20 -5.04 -6.76
C LEU A 175 -25.61 -6.42 -7.28
N SER A 176 -26.67 -7.03 -6.71
CA SER A 176 -26.96 -8.46 -6.84
C SER A 176 -25.75 -9.35 -6.47
N LEU A 177 -25.99 -10.61 -6.21
CA LEU A 177 -24.94 -11.59 -5.95
C LEU A 177 -24.42 -12.20 -7.27
N PRO A 178 -23.17 -12.63 -7.36
CA PRO A 178 -22.16 -12.57 -6.30
C PRO A 178 -21.59 -11.17 -6.10
N CYS A 179 -21.19 -10.87 -4.87
CA CYS A 179 -20.49 -9.64 -4.52
C CYS A 179 -19.20 -9.91 -3.75
N ILE A 180 -18.34 -8.90 -3.62
CA ILE A 180 -17.08 -8.97 -2.89
C ILE A 180 -17.05 -7.91 -1.80
N ILE A 181 -16.76 -8.32 -0.57
CA ILE A 181 -16.65 -7.47 0.61
C ILE A 181 -15.18 -7.16 0.86
N LYS A 182 -14.89 -5.89 1.18
CA LYS A 182 -13.52 -5.43 1.43
C LYS A 182 -13.51 -4.41 2.58
N PRO A 183 -12.55 -4.46 3.49
CA PRO A 183 -12.19 -3.30 4.29
C PRO A 183 -11.85 -2.12 3.38
N ALA A 184 -12.33 -0.91 3.67
CA ALA A 184 -12.08 0.26 2.84
C ALA A 184 -10.59 0.61 2.83
N ASN A 185 -9.94 0.55 4.00
CA ASN A 185 -8.51 0.73 4.16
C ASN A 185 -7.82 -0.63 4.34
N GLY A 186 -6.61 -0.75 3.83
CA GLY A 186 -5.84 -1.98 3.91
C GLY A 186 -5.52 -2.60 2.55
N GLY A 187 -4.62 -3.57 2.56
CA GLY A 187 -4.07 -4.20 1.37
C GLY A 187 -4.01 -5.72 1.46
N SER A 188 -3.25 -6.33 0.54
CA SER A 188 -2.88 -7.75 0.52
C SER A 188 -4.02 -8.75 0.67
N SER A 189 -5.23 -8.34 0.32
CA SER A 189 -6.44 -9.19 0.38
C SER A 189 -6.85 -9.64 1.78
N VAL A 190 -6.36 -8.98 2.82
CA VAL A 190 -6.77 -9.25 4.21
C VAL A 190 -8.20 -8.75 4.43
N GLY A 191 -9.05 -9.56 5.07
CA GLY A 191 -10.45 -9.22 5.35
C GLY A 191 -11.36 -9.19 4.11
N ILE A 192 -10.95 -9.75 2.96
CA ILE A 192 -11.75 -9.80 1.75
C ILE A 192 -12.53 -11.11 1.67
N GLY A 193 -13.83 -11.01 1.37
CA GLY A 193 -14.72 -12.16 1.16
C GLY A 193 -15.54 -12.06 -0.11
N ILE A 194 -15.67 -13.17 -0.86
CA ILE A 194 -16.61 -13.31 -1.98
C ILE A 194 -17.87 -13.99 -1.47
N CYS A 195 -19.03 -13.41 -1.75
CA CYS A 195 -20.32 -13.86 -1.26
C CYS A 195 -21.26 -14.23 -2.41
N GLU A 196 -21.71 -15.46 -2.39
CA GLU A 196 -22.64 -16.03 -3.38
C GLU A 196 -24.09 -16.09 -2.84
N ASN A 197 -24.28 -15.88 -1.53
CA ASN A 197 -25.58 -15.86 -0.87
C ASN A 197 -25.59 -14.90 0.35
N GLU A 198 -26.76 -14.61 0.91
CA GLU A 198 -26.96 -13.66 2.01
C GLU A 198 -26.27 -14.09 3.32
N ASP A 199 -26.24 -15.39 3.62
CA ASP A 199 -25.59 -15.88 4.84
C ASP A 199 -24.09 -15.63 4.79
N MET A 200 -23.47 -15.85 3.62
CA MET A 200 -22.05 -15.52 3.39
C MET A 200 -21.81 -14.03 3.47
N LEU A 201 -22.73 -13.22 2.93
CA LEU A 201 -22.63 -11.76 2.96
C LEU A 201 -22.56 -11.22 4.40
N ASN A 202 -23.50 -11.64 5.26
CA ASN A 202 -23.51 -11.22 6.66
C ASN A 202 -22.22 -11.60 7.40
N ARG A 203 -21.73 -12.82 7.19
CA ARG A 203 -20.52 -13.33 7.82
C ARG A 203 -19.29 -12.55 7.36
N ALA A 204 -19.14 -12.37 6.06
CA ALA A 204 -18.00 -11.65 5.50
C ALA A 204 -17.98 -10.16 5.88
N ILE A 205 -19.14 -9.52 6.06
CA ILE A 205 -19.21 -8.15 6.58
C ILE A 205 -18.67 -8.10 8.01
N LEU A 206 -19.09 -9.01 8.87
CA LEU A 206 -18.60 -9.04 10.27
C LEU A 206 -17.11 -9.32 10.35
N GLU A 207 -16.60 -10.25 9.54
CA GLU A 207 -15.17 -10.54 9.44
C GLU A 207 -14.38 -9.31 8.93
N ALA A 208 -14.87 -8.62 7.91
CA ALA A 208 -14.23 -7.41 7.40
C ALA A 208 -14.20 -6.25 8.43
N LEU A 209 -15.23 -6.15 9.27
CA LEU A 209 -15.33 -5.18 10.37
C LEU A 209 -14.33 -5.42 11.52
N GLU A 210 -13.64 -6.55 11.54
CA GLU A 210 -12.51 -6.77 12.45
C GLU A 210 -11.24 -6.02 11.99
N PHE A 211 -11.16 -5.67 10.70
CA PHE A 211 -9.99 -5.03 10.10
C PHE A 211 -10.18 -3.54 9.83
N ASP A 212 -11.42 -3.08 9.59
CA ASP A 212 -11.71 -1.66 9.33
C ASP A 212 -13.14 -1.33 9.77
N GLU A 213 -13.34 -0.13 10.26
CA GLU A 213 -14.69 0.38 10.59
C GLU A 213 -15.50 0.76 9.37
N LYS A 214 -14.88 0.92 8.20
CA LYS A 214 -15.54 1.26 6.92
C LYS A 214 -15.42 0.09 5.93
N ILE A 215 -16.57 -0.35 5.44
CA ILE A 215 -16.69 -1.49 4.54
C ILE A 215 -17.12 -1.05 3.16
N LEU A 216 -16.52 -1.65 2.16
CA LEU A 216 -16.89 -1.56 0.76
C LEU A 216 -17.43 -2.92 0.30
N VAL A 217 -18.63 -2.93 -0.27
CA VAL A 217 -19.20 -4.08 -0.98
C VAL A 217 -19.28 -3.74 -2.46
N GLU A 218 -18.67 -4.54 -3.30
CA GLU A 218 -18.64 -4.34 -4.75
C GLU A 218 -19.30 -5.49 -5.49
N LYS A 219 -19.87 -5.20 -6.66
CA LYS A 219 -20.26 -6.24 -7.60
C LYS A 219 -19.03 -7.08 -7.99
N PHE A 220 -19.11 -8.39 -7.82
CA PHE A 220 -18.03 -9.27 -8.23
C PHE A 220 -18.00 -9.39 -9.76
N VAL A 221 -16.84 -9.14 -10.36
CA VAL A 221 -16.65 -9.27 -11.81
C VAL A 221 -16.10 -10.65 -12.10
N GLU A 222 -17.00 -11.53 -12.56
CA GLU A 222 -16.64 -12.90 -12.89
C GLU A 222 -15.75 -12.96 -14.15
N ASN A 223 -14.87 -13.97 -14.18
CA ASN A 223 -13.95 -14.22 -15.30
C ASN A 223 -13.10 -13.02 -15.72
N ALA A 224 -12.89 -12.07 -14.82
CA ALA A 224 -12.05 -10.90 -15.08
C ALA A 224 -10.58 -11.30 -15.25
N LYS A 225 -9.96 -10.76 -16.30
CA LYS A 225 -8.50 -10.78 -16.43
C LYS A 225 -7.91 -9.60 -15.64
N GLU A 226 -6.93 -9.86 -14.80
CA GLU A 226 -6.22 -8.82 -14.07
C GLU A 226 -4.93 -8.43 -14.77
N PHE A 227 -4.73 -7.13 -14.90
CA PHE A 227 -3.52 -6.55 -15.48
C PHE A 227 -2.89 -5.56 -14.50
N SER A 228 -1.57 -5.57 -14.45
CA SER A 228 -0.79 -4.62 -13.67
C SER A 228 -0.06 -3.66 -14.61
N CYS A 229 -0.14 -2.36 -14.31
CA CYS A 229 0.52 -1.29 -15.04
C CYS A 229 1.01 -0.24 -14.05
N ALA A 230 2.32 -0.06 -13.93
CA ALA A 230 2.89 1.02 -13.15
C ALA A 230 2.94 2.32 -13.95
N VAL A 231 2.69 3.45 -13.29
CA VAL A 231 2.83 4.78 -13.89
C VAL A 231 3.78 5.61 -13.04
N ILE A 232 4.70 6.30 -13.69
CA ILE A 232 5.61 7.25 -13.05
C ILE A 232 5.60 8.57 -13.80
N LYS A 233 5.86 9.66 -13.08
CA LYS A 233 6.03 10.99 -13.65
C LYS A 233 7.51 11.37 -13.66
N SER A 234 7.99 11.90 -14.77
CA SER A 234 9.33 12.48 -14.89
C SER A 234 9.21 13.83 -15.63
N GLY A 235 9.48 14.91 -14.91
CA GLY A 235 9.15 16.25 -15.39
C GLY A 235 7.64 16.38 -15.66
N ASN A 236 7.30 16.79 -16.89
CA ASN A 236 5.89 16.93 -17.32
C ASN A 236 5.35 15.71 -18.09
N LYS A 237 6.07 14.59 -18.08
CA LYS A 237 5.68 13.40 -18.85
C LYS A 237 5.33 12.23 -17.92
N LEU A 238 4.25 11.52 -18.28
CA LEU A 238 3.85 10.27 -17.66
C LEU A 238 4.33 9.08 -18.48
N PHE A 239 5.00 8.16 -17.79
CA PHE A 239 5.48 6.90 -18.36
C PHE A 239 4.68 5.75 -17.77
N ALA A 240 4.15 4.90 -18.62
CA ALA A 240 3.50 3.66 -18.22
C ALA A 240 4.42 2.46 -18.49
N SER A 241 4.48 1.52 -17.58
CA SER A 241 5.27 0.29 -17.73
C SER A 241 4.70 -0.62 -18.82
N ARG A 242 5.41 -1.73 -19.08
CA ARG A 242 4.81 -2.89 -19.75
C ARG A 242 3.64 -3.41 -18.90
N ILE A 243 2.67 -4.02 -19.58
CA ILE A 243 1.51 -4.64 -18.94
C ILE A 243 1.85 -6.07 -18.56
N TRP A 244 1.47 -6.45 -17.35
CA TRP A 244 1.58 -7.82 -16.87
C TRP A 244 0.18 -8.36 -16.61
N GLN A 245 -0.16 -9.49 -17.21
CA GLN A 245 -1.36 -10.23 -16.82
C GLN A 245 -1.01 -11.09 -15.62
N VAL A 246 -1.84 -11.04 -14.58
CA VAL A 246 -1.70 -11.88 -13.39
C VAL A 246 -2.53 -13.15 -13.60
N LYS A 247 -1.89 -14.33 -13.58
CA LYS A 247 -2.61 -15.58 -13.47
C LYS A 247 -3.07 -15.75 -12.03
N LYS A 248 -4.35 -15.92 -11.84
CA LYS A 248 -4.97 -16.15 -10.54
C LYS A 248 -6.01 -17.26 -10.62
N GLY A 249 -6.34 -17.86 -9.48
CA GLY A 249 -7.56 -18.63 -9.30
C GLY A 249 -8.82 -17.75 -9.38
N LYS A 250 -9.88 -18.07 -8.65
CA LYS A 250 -11.07 -17.18 -8.55
C LYS A 250 -10.75 -15.80 -7.98
N PHE A 251 -9.73 -15.71 -7.11
CA PHE A 251 -9.33 -14.50 -6.39
C PHE A 251 -7.83 -14.55 -6.07
N PHE A 252 -7.13 -13.41 -6.09
CA PHE A 252 -5.70 -13.31 -5.84
C PHE A 252 -5.43 -13.13 -4.34
N THR A 253 -5.21 -14.25 -3.65
CA THR A 253 -5.00 -14.29 -2.19
C THR A 253 -3.64 -13.77 -1.76
N PHE A 254 -3.46 -13.51 -0.45
CA PHE A 254 -2.16 -13.16 0.14
C PHE A 254 -1.10 -14.22 -0.13
N GLU A 255 -1.45 -15.51 0.00
CA GLU A 255 -0.54 -16.62 -0.25
C GLU A 255 -0.07 -16.67 -1.71
N GLU A 256 -0.97 -16.44 -2.66
CA GLU A 256 -0.63 -16.39 -4.09
C GLU A 256 0.23 -15.19 -4.43
N LYS A 257 0.03 -14.05 -3.74
CA LYS A 257 0.83 -12.83 -3.96
C LYS A 257 2.28 -12.98 -3.50
N TYR A 258 2.48 -13.57 -2.32
CA TYR A 258 3.75 -13.44 -1.61
C TYR A 258 4.44 -14.77 -1.29
N LEU A 259 3.71 -15.86 -1.07
CA LEU A 259 4.29 -17.14 -0.66
C LEU A 259 4.54 -18.11 -1.82
N ARG A 260 3.62 -18.17 -2.78
CA ARG A 260 3.75 -19.09 -3.94
C ARG A 260 4.38 -18.45 -5.17
N GLY A 261 4.54 -17.12 -5.16
CA GLY A 261 4.95 -16.36 -6.32
C GLY A 261 3.86 -16.32 -7.38
N ALA A 262 3.31 -15.14 -7.66
CA ALA A 262 2.37 -15.00 -8.77
C ALA A 262 3.06 -15.42 -10.06
N GLU A 263 2.57 -16.43 -10.76
CA GLU A 263 2.97 -16.67 -12.14
C GLU A 263 2.61 -15.43 -12.96
N LYS A 264 3.61 -14.61 -13.21
CA LYS A 264 3.50 -13.51 -14.16
C LYS A 264 3.53 -14.12 -15.55
N VAL A 265 2.37 -14.27 -16.16
CA VAL A 265 2.31 -14.71 -17.54
C VAL A 265 2.46 -13.51 -18.43
N GLN A 266 3.51 -13.50 -19.19
CA GLN A 266 3.67 -12.61 -20.31
C GLN A 266 2.97 -13.24 -21.54
N ASP A 267 1.64 -13.44 -21.44
CA ASP A 267 0.86 -13.66 -22.65
C ASP A 267 0.91 -12.37 -23.46
N GLU A 268 1.01 -12.46 -24.76
CA GLU A 268 0.97 -11.30 -25.63
C GLU A 268 -0.38 -10.59 -25.47
N VAL A 269 -0.38 -9.50 -24.71
CA VAL A 269 -1.55 -8.64 -24.60
C VAL A 269 -1.73 -7.95 -25.96
N PRO A 270 -2.93 -8.07 -26.60
CA PRO A 270 -3.15 -7.41 -27.87
C PRO A 270 -2.82 -5.91 -27.79
N LYS A 271 -2.05 -5.36 -28.72
CA LYS A 271 -1.57 -3.96 -28.71
C LYS A 271 -2.66 -2.95 -28.40
N LYS A 272 -3.85 -3.11 -29.01
CA LYS A 272 -5.00 -2.23 -28.77
C LYS A 272 -5.48 -2.26 -27.32
N LEU A 273 -5.42 -3.41 -26.65
CA LEU A 273 -5.78 -3.56 -25.23
C LEU A 273 -4.68 -2.96 -24.34
N GLU A 274 -3.42 -3.22 -24.67
CA GLU A 274 -2.28 -2.64 -23.95
C GLU A 274 -2.33 -1.11 -23.96
N GLU A 275 -2.59 -0.49 -25.11
CA GLU A 275 -2.74 0.96 -25.23
C GLU A 275 -3.90 1.49 -24.38
N LYS A 276 -5.05 0.83 -24.41
CA LYS A 276 -6.20 1.18 -23.56
C LYS A 276 -5.85 1.14 -22.07
N ILE A 277 -5.20 0.07 -21.63
CA ILE A 277 -4.81 -0.07 -20.20
C ILE A 277 -3.85 1.05 -19.80
N LYS A 278 -2.85 1.37 -20.64
CA LYS A 278 -1.90 2.45 -20.38
C LYS A 278 -2.57 3.83 -20.31
N VAL A 279 -3.56 4.08 -21.15
CA VAL A 279 -4.33 5.34 -21.10
C VAL A 279 -5.08 5.41 -19.78
N VAL A 280 -5.89 4.40 -19.45
CA VAL A 280 -6.67 4.39 -18.20
C VAL A 280 -5.77 4.48 -16.98
N ALA A 281 -4.62 3.80 -16.97
CA ALA A 281 -3.67 3.88 -15.85
C ALA A 281 -3.12 5.32 -15.66
N LYS A 282 -2.81 6.02 -16.75
CA LYS A 282 -2.39 7.43 -16.70
C LYS A 282 -3.52 8.36 -16.25
N ASP A 283 -4.74 8.12 -16.71
CA ASP A 283 -5.92 8.90 -16.29
C ASP A 283 -6.19 8.72 -14.80
N CYS A 284 -6.08 7.47 -14.26
CA CYS A 284 -6.14 7.21 -12.82
C CYS A 284 -5.04 7.98 -12.07
N TYR A 285 -3.80 7.90 -12.54
CA TYR A 285 -2.66 8.59 -11.93
C TYR A 285 -2.89 10.10 -11.82
N GLN A 286 -3.41 10.73 -12.89
CA GLN A 286 -3.71 12.16 -12.92
C GLN A 286 -4.91 12.52 -12.03
N SER A 287 -5.98 11.73 -12.09
CA SER A 287 -7.21 11.98 -11.32
C SER A 287 -6.99 11.85 -9.82
N LEU A 288 -6.06 11.00 -9.41
CA LEU A 288 -5.68 10.78 -8.00
C LEU A 288 -4.47 11.62 -7.56
N GLU A 289 -3.98 12.49 -8.43
CA GLU A 289 -2.84 13.39 -8.17
C GLU A 289 -1.59 12.66 -7.64
N CYS A 290 -1.27 11.49 -8.23
CA CYS A 290 -0.18 10.62 -7.80
C CYS A 290 1.23 11.15 -8.11
N GLY A 291 1.52 12.43 -7.85
CA GLY A 291 2.88 12.99 -7.95
C GLY A 291 3.15 14.00 -9.02
#